data_9bbe416bd07ad1fc66a01ae8ec3122ba
#
_entry.id   9bbe416bd07ad1fc66a01ae8ec3122ba
#
_cell.length_a   1.000
_cell.length_b   1.000
_cell.length_c   1.000
_cell.angle_alpha   90.00
_cell.angle_beta   90.00
_cell.angle_gamma   90.00
#
_symmetry.space_group_name_H-M   'P 1'
#
loop_
_entity.id
_entity.type
_entity.pdbx_description
1 polymer ?
#
loop_
_entity_poly.entity_id
_entity_poly.type
_entity_poly.pdbx_seq_one_letter_code
_entity_poly.pdbx_strand_id
1 'polypeptide(L)'
;KKLVIAGGSSDTDDFVKELKDLADGDSRILFTGFVQGKTLDELYSNAYLYCLPSDLEGMPLSLLEAMSYGNCCLVSDIPECAEVVEEKALLFRKADVHDLQDKLQRACDNSDMVGKYKNDAADFICGKYSWDEVVEQTTALYR
;
A
#
# COMPACT_ATOMS: atom_id res chain seq x y z
N LYS A 1 -5.91 -15.90 -5.58
CA LYS A 1 -5.88 -14.87 -4.52
C LYS A 1 -7.14 -14.02 -4.57
N LYS A 2 -7.45 -13.30 -3.48
CA LYS A 2 -8.54 -12.33 -3.44
C LYS A 2 -7.96 -10.93 -3.47
N LEU A 3 -8.67 -10.01 -4.10
CA LEU A 3 -8.42 -8.57 -4.03
C LEU A 3 -9.32 -7.99 -2.94
N VAL A 4 -8.72 -7.29 -1.98
CA VAL A 4 -9.46 -6.53 -0.95
C VAL A 4 -9.23 -5.06 -1.21
N ILE A 5 -10.29 -4.32 -1.46
CA ILE A 5 -10.29 -2.87 -1.62
C ILE A 5 -10.82 -2.28 -0.31
N ALA A 6 -9.90 -1.77 0.50
CA ALA A 6 -10.19 -1.19 1.79
C ALA A 6 -10.14 0.35 1.71
N GLY A 7 -11.18 0.99 2.18
CA GLY A 7 -11.34 2.43 2.19
C GLY A 7 -12.78 2.85 1.94
N GLY A 8 -13.11 4.06 2.38
CA GLY A 8 -14.38 4.72 2.09
C GLY A 8 -14.18 5.86 1.08
N SER A 9 -15.26 6.33 0.47
CA SER A 9 -15.26 7.58 -0.26
C SER A 9 -15.69 8.72 0.66
N SER A 10 -15.09 9.89 0.51
CA SER A 10 -15.61 11.14 1.09
C SER A 10 -16.30 12.01 0.05
N ASP A 11 -15.75 12.08 -1.17
CA ASP A 11 -16.23 12.96 -2.24
C ASP A 11 -16.16 12.27 -3.64
N THR A 12 -15.97 10.96 -3.69
CA THR A 12 -15.74 10.19 -4.93
C THR A 12 -16.69 8.99 -5.06
N ASP A 13 -17.96 9.16 -4.65
CA ASP A 13 -18.95 8.08 -4.70
C ASP A 13 -19.13 7.50 -6.11
N ASP A 14 -19.07 8.34 -7.14
CA ASP A 14 -19.15 7.90 -8.54
C ASP A 14 -17.99 6.99 -8.93
N PHE A 15 -16.77 7.28 -8.48
CA PHE A 15 -15.61 6.43 -8.74
C PHE A 15 -15.70 5.09 -8.01
N VAL A 16 -16.16 5.08 -6.76
CA VAL A 16 -16.41 3.83 -6.03
C VAL A 16 -17.47 2.98 -6.70
N LYS A 17 -18.51 3.61 -7.24
CA LYS A 17 -19.54 2.92 -8.03
C LYS A 17 -18.95 2.31 -9.31
N GLU A 18 -18.14 3.07 -10.04
CA GLU A 18 -17.45 2.58 -11.24
C GLU A 18 -16.59 1.34 -10.92
N LEU A 19 -15.82 1.38 -9.83
CA LEU A 19 -15.02 0.23 -9.40
C LEU A 19 -15.87 -1.00 -9.08
N LYS A 20 -17.03 -0.80 -8.44
CA LYS A 20 -17.96 -1.90 -8.14
C LYS A 20 -18.60 -2.46 -9.41
N ASP A 21 -18.95 -1.59 -10.34
CA ASP A 21 -19.50 -1.99 -11.64
C ASP A 21 -18.45 -2.78 -12.46
N LEU A 22 -17.18 -2.35 -12.42
CA LEU A 22 -16.07 -3.09 -13.04
C LEU A 22 -15.81 -4.45 -12.38
N ALA A 23 -16.05 -4.58 -11.09
CA ALA A 23 -15.91 -5.86 -10.40
C ALA A 23 -16.99 -6.88 -10.80
N ASP A 24 -18.11 -6.42 -11.37
CA ASP A 24 -19.22 -7.22 -11.94
C ASP A 24 -19.59 -8.46 -11.11
N GLY A 25 -19.67 -8.30 -9.80
CA GLY A 25 -20.02 -9.38 -8.88
C GLY A 25 -18.97 -10.49 -8.72
N ASP A 26 -17.73 -10.29 -9.17
CA ASP A 26 -16.65 -11.26 -8.95
C ASP A 26 -16.40 -11.43 -7.44
N SER A 27 -16.74 -12.62 -6.91
CA SER A 27 -16.61 -12.94 -5.48
C SER A 27 -15.17 -12.93 -4.96
N ARG A 28 -14.18 -12.80 -5.83
CA ARG A 28 -12.78 -12.65 -5.46
C ARG A 28 -12.39 -11.19 -5.15
N ILE A 29 -13.26 -10.23 -5.50
CA ILE A 29 -13.07 -8.79 -5.24
C ILE A 29 -13.97 -8.38 -4.10
N LEU A 30 -13.38 -7.92 -3.02
CA LEU A 30 -14.08 -7.56 -1.78
C LEU A 30 -13.89 -6.06 -1.50
N PHE A 31 -15.00 -5.35 -1.34
CA PHE A 31 -15.01 -3.95 -0.90
C PHE A 31 -15.38 -3.91 0.59
N THR A 32 -14.47 -3.45 1.43
CA THR A 32 -14.71 -3.42 2.88
C THR A 32 -15.35 -2.12 3.37
N GLY A 33 -15.31 -1.07 2.55
CA GLY A 33 -15.54 0.29 3.04
C GLY A 33 -14.42 0.73 4.00
N PHE A 34 -14.72 1.74 4.82
CA PHE A 34 -13.75 2.21 5.82
C PHE A 34 -13.53 1.16 6.91
N VAL A 35 -12.26 0.84 7.17
CA VAL A 35 -11.85 -0.10 8.22
C VAL A 35 -10.77 0.53 9.09
N GLN A 36 -10.79 0.17 10.37
CA GLN A 36 -9.81 0.64 11.36
C GLN A 36 -9.61 -0.40 12.48
N GLY A 37 -8.63 -0.15 13.34
CA GLY A 37 -8.33 -1.01 14.49
C GLY A 37 -8.04 -2.43 14.07
N LYS A 38 -8.51 -3.40 14.85
CA LYS A 38 -8.18 -4.82 14.69
C LYS A 38 -8.42 -5.36 13.27
N THR A 39 -9.48 -4.92 12.60
CA THR A 39 -9.76 -5.37 11.23
C THR A 39 -8.69 -4.89 10.25
N LEU A 40 -8.23 -3.65 10.39
CA LEU A 40 -7.15 -3.11 9.58
C LEU A 40 -5.83 -3.83 9.87
N ASP A 41 -5.53 -4.07 11.15
CA ASP A 41 -4.34 -4.82 11.58
C ASP A 41 -4.33 -6.23 10.98
N GLU A 42 -5.47 -6.92 10.99
CA GLU A 42 -5.61 -8.24 10.38
C GLU A 42 -5.43 -8.22 8.87
N LEU A 43 -5.91 -7.18 8.18
CA LEU A 43 -5.69 -7.01 6.74
C LEU A 43 -4.21 -6.84 6.42
N TYR A 44 -3.50 -5.95 7.13
CA TYR A 44 -2.06 -5.78 6.93
C TYR A 44 -1.28 -7.05 7.28
N SER A 45 -1.57 -7.67 8.42
CA SER A 45 -0.83 -8.85 8.89
C SER A 45 -0.96 -10.06 7.97
N ASN A 46 -2.08 -10.18 7.25
CA ASN A 46 -2.38 -11.33 6.40
C ASN A 46 -2.29 -11.02 4.90
N ALA A 47 -1.91 -9.81 4.51
CA ALA A 47 -1.78 -9.47 3.12
C ALA A 47 -0.66 -10.28 2.43
N TYR A 48 -0.96 -10.83 1.27
CA TYR A 48 0.07 -11.41 0.41
C TYR A 48 0.95 -10.32 -0.20
N LEU A 49 0.31 -9.26 -0.64
CA LEU A 49 0.92 -8.07 -1.23
C LEU A 49 0.02 -6.87 -0.92
N TYR A 50 0.61 -5.75 -0.58
CA TYR A 50 -0.07 -4.46 -0.46
C TYR A 50 0.11 -3.68 -1.76
N CYS A 51 -0.96 -3.07 -2.26
CA CYS A 51 -0.91 -2.27 -3.49
C CYS A 51 -1.43 -0.85 -3.22
N LEU A 52 -0.65 0.16 -3.62
CA LEU A 52 -1.01 1.58 -3.55
C LEU A 52 -0.90 2.22 -4.94
N PRO A 53 -1.98 2.24 -5.73
CA PRO A 53 -1.98 2.79 -7.09
C PRO A 53 -2.32 4.29 -7.12
N SER A 54 -1.65 5.08 -6.32
CA SER A 54 -1.93 6.51 -6.20
C SER A 54 -1.29 7.33 -7.31
N ASP A 55 -1.99 8.37 -7.75
CA ASP A 55 -1.48 9.36 -8.70
C ASP A 55 -0.79 10.54 -8.01
N LEU A 56 -1.12 10.77 -6.74
CA LEU A 56 -0.57 11.85 -5.91
C LEU A 56 -0.68 11.44 -4.44
N GLU A 57 0.36 11.70 -3.69
CA GLU A 57 0.39 11.53 -2.24
C GLU A 57 1.06 12.74 -1.59
N GLY A 58 0.74 13.01 -0.32
CA GLY A 58 1.59 13.84 0.53
C GLY A 58 2.66 12.96 1.17
N MET A 59 2.33 12.40 2.34
CA MET A 59 3.07 11.32 2.97
C MET A 59 2.20 10.07 2.93
N PRO A 60 2.58 8.98 2.22
CA PRO A 60 1.74 7.80 2.09
C PRO A 60 1.75 6.95 3.37
N LEU A 61 1.03 7.40 4.43
CA LEU A 61 1.04 6.75 5.74
C LEU A 61 0.60 5.29 5.68
N SER A 62 -0.38 4.95 4.84
CA SER A 62 -0.82 3.57 4.65
C SER A 62 0.27 2.66 4.06
N LEU A 63 1.20 3.23 3.29
CA LEU A 63 2.37 2.52 2.79
C LEU A 63 3.38 2.27 3.91
N LEU A 64 3.64 3.28 4.77
CA LEU A 64 4.50 3.12 5.95
C LEU A 64 3.94 2.03 6.86
N GLU A 65 2.65 2.06 7.12
CA GLU A 65 1.95 1.04 7.90
C GLU A 65 2.08 -0.35 7.26
N ALA A 66 1.77 -0.48 5.97
CA ALA A 66 1.87 -1.76 5.27
C ALA A 66 3.29 -2.35 5.37
N MET A 67 4.33 -1.53 5.17
CA MET A 67 5.72 -1.97 5.29
C MET A 67 6.08 -2.35 6.72
N SER A 68 5.59 -1.63 7.74
CA SER A 68 5.84 -1.95 9.15
C SER A 68 5.26 -3.31 9.58
N TYR A 69 4.20 -3.77 8.90
CA TYR A 69 3.65 -5.13 9.05
C TYR A 69 4.42 -6.19 8.25
N GLY A 70 5.53 -5.83 7.61
CA GLY A 70 6.34 -6.76 6.82
C GLY A 70 5.70 -7.14 5.48
N ASN A 71 4.95 -6.24 4.85
CA ASN A 71 4.34 -6.52 3.56
C ASN A 71 5.29 -6.26 2.38
N CYS A 72 5.21 -7.12 1.38
CA CYS A 72 5.67 -6.77 0.04
C CYS A 72 4.71 -5.71 -0.51
N CYS A 73 5.23 -4.56 -0.90
CA CYS A 73 4.45 -3.46 -1.45
C CYS A 73 4.66 -3.32 -2.95
N LEU A 74 3.59 -2.99 -3.67
CA LEU A 74 3.60 -2.60 -5.08
C LEU A 74 2.95 -1.22 -5.17
N VAL A 75 3.71 -0.22 -5.58
CA VAL A 75 3.27 1.17 -5.56
C VAL A 75 3.56 1.87 -6.88
N SER A 76 2.81 2.92 -7.19
CA SER A 76 3.11 3.77 -8.34
C SER A 76 4.46 4.47 -8.18
N ASP A 77 5.13 4.74 -9.29
CA ASP A 77 6.47 5.35 -9.34
C ASP A 77 6.44 6.88 -9.16
N ILE A 78 5.44 7.38 -8.42
CA ILE A 78 5.41 8.80 -8.02
C ILE A 78 6.53 9.10 -7.03
N PRO A 79 7.08 10.32 -7.04
CA PRO A 79 8.22 10.69 -6.18
C PRO A 79 7.98 10.36 -4.71
N GLU A 80 6.80 10.64 -4.19
CA GLU A 80 6.43 10.45 -2.79
C GLU A 80 6.48 8.97 -2.38
N CYS A 81 6.03 8.07 -3.23
CA CYS A 81 6.12 6.64 -2.98
C CYS A 81 7.54 6.11 -3.18
N ALA A 82 8.20 6.52 -4.27
CA ALA A 82 9.56 6.08 -4.60
C ALA A 82 10.58 6.47 -3.51
N GLU A 83 10.46 7.69 -2.96
CA GLU A 83 11.30 8.15 -1.85
C GLU A 83 11.11 7.31 -0.57
N VAL A 84 9.87 6.94 -0.28
CA VAL A 84 9.56 6.10 0.89
C VAL A 84 10.16 4.72 0.76
N VAL A 85 9.93 4.06 -0.37
CA VAL A 85 10.27 2.64 -0.52
C VAL A 85 11.71 2.40 -1.00
N GLU A 86 12.32 3.35 -1.67
CA GLU A 86 13.62 3.18 -2.34
C GLU A 86 13.63 1.90 -3.21
N GLU A 87 14.50 0.91 -2.87
CA GLU A 87 14.57 -0.38 -3.56
C GLU A 87 13.81 -1.51 -2.82
N LYS A 88 13.05 -1.17 -1.75
CA LYS A 88 12.41 -2.14 -0.84
C LYS A 88 10.95 -2.45 -1.19
N ALA A 89 10.49 -2.00 -2.35
CA ALA A 89 9.17 -2.35 -2.89
C ALA A 89 9.22 -2.50 -4.41
N LEU A 90 8.14 -3.01 -4.96
CA LEU A 90 7.92 -3.07 -6.40
C LEU A 90 7.31 -1.75 -6.87
N LEU A 91 7.82 -1.21 -7.97
CA LEU A 91 7.29 -0.01 -8.61
C LEU A 91 6.60 -0.38 -9.94
N PHE A 92 5.49 0.29 -10.22
CA PHE A 92 4.86 0.29 -11.54
C PHE A 92 4.67 1.73 -12.01
N ARG A 93 4.61 1.92 -13.33
CA ARG A 93 4.45 3.25 -13.93
C ARG A 93 3.09 3.85 -13.58
N LYS A 94 3.10 5.07 -13.05
CA LYS A 94 1.89 5.84 -12.75
C LYS A 94 0.90 5.80 -13.91
N ALA A 95 -0.37 5.56 -13.60
CA ALA A 95 -1.49 5.50 -14.55
C ALA A 95 -1.34 4.45 -15.67
N ASP A 96 -0.41 3.50 -15.56
CA ASP A 96 -0.23 2.42 -16.53
C ASP A 96 -0.84 1.11 -16.01
N VAL A 97 -2.06 0.84 -16.45
CA VAL A 97 -2.83 -0.36 -16.07
C VAL A 97 -2.12 -1.65 -16.51
N HIS A 98 -1.47 -1.62 -17.66
CA HIS A 98 -0.76 -2.80 -18.18
C HIS A 98 0.49 -3.13 -17.34
N ASP A 99 1.27 -2.11 -16.99
CA ASP A 99 2.43 -2.30 -16.13
C ASP A 99 2.01 -2.78 -14.72
N LEU A 100 0.93 -2.22 -14.16
CA LEU A 100 0.36 -2.69 -12.90
C LEU A 100 -0.07 -4.16 -12.99
N GLN A 101 -0.78 -4.54 -14.05
CA GLN A 101 -1.20 -5.92 -14.28
C GLN A 101 0.00 -6.86 -14.37
N ASP A 102 1.03 -6.51 -15.12
CA ASP A 102 2.25 -7.32 -15.28
C ASP A 102 2.99 -7.50 -13.96
N LYS A 103 3.10 -6.43 -13.15
CA LYS A 103 3.73 -6.49 -11.83
C LYS A 103 2.94 -7.36 -10.85
N LEU A 104 1.61 -7.23 -10.84
CA LEU A 104 0.72 -8.07 -10.02
C LEU A 104 0.83 -9.54 -10.42
N GLN A 105 0.79 -9.83 -11.73
CA GLN A 105 0.93 -11.20 -12.23
C GLN A 105 2.29 -11.78 -11.83
N ARG A 106 3.36 -11.04 -12.05
CA ARG A 106 4.72 -11.46 -11.65
C ARG A 106 4.84 -11.73 -10.15
N ALA A 107 4.21 -10.90 -9.31
CA ALA A 107 4.20 -11.12 -7.86
C ALA A 107 3.40 -12.39 -7.51
N CYS A 108 2.28 -12.66 -8.20
CA CYS A 108 1.49 -13.87 -7.99
C CYS A 108 2.25 -15.15 -8.40
N ASP A 109 3.07 -15.08 -9.43
CA ASP A 109 3.81 -16.21 -9.99
C ASP A 109 5.15 -16.46 -9.27
N ASN A 110 5.65 -15.50 -8.48
CA ASN A 110 6.95 -15.56 -7.84
C ASN A 110 6.87 -15.27 -6.34
N SER A 111 6.48 -16.27 -5.58
CA SER A 111 6.37 -16.18 -4.12
C SER A 111 7.70 -15.90 -3.41
N ASP A 112 8.82 -16.37 -3.98
CA ASP A 112 10.15 -16.17 -3.40
C ASP A 112 10.56 -14.69 -3.50
N MET A 113 10.23 -14.05 -4.62
CA MET A 113 10.42 -12.61 -4.77
C MET A 113 9.60 -11.83 -3.74
N VAL A 114 8.32 -12.18 -3.58
CA VAL A 114 7.44 -11.56 -2.56
C VAL A 114 8.01 -11.77 -1.17
N GLY A 115 8.48 -12.97 -0.85
CA GLY A 115 9.10 -13.31 0.43
C GLY A 115 10.33 -12.44 0.74
N LYS A 116 11.18 -12.18 -0.25
CA LYS A 116 12.36 -11.31 -0.08
C LYS A 116 11.97 -9.89 0.32
N TYR A 117 10.99 -9.30 -0.37
CA TYR A 117 10.51 -7.96 -0.01
C TYR A 117 9.87 -7.93 1.38
N LYS A 118 9.13 -8.97 1.76
CA LYS A 118 8.52 -9.07 3.10
C LYS A 118 9.56 -9.10 4.22
N ASN A 119 10.63 -9.84 4.05
CA ASN A 119 11.65 -10.03 5.07
C ASN A 119 12.35 -8.72 5.47
N ASP A 120 12.54 -7.81 4.53
CA ASP A 120 13.30 -6.58 4.74
C ASP A 120 12.41 -5.36 5.06
N ALA A 121 11.10 -5.45 4.77
CA ALA A 121 10.23 -4.28 4.77
C ALA A 121 10.11 -3.60 6.14
N ALA A 122 9.84 -4.38 7.19
CA ALA A 122 9.60 -3.84 8.53
C ALA A 122 10.86 -3.19 9.11
N ASP A 123 11.99 -3.87 9.06
CA ASP A 123 13.26 -3.34 9.59
C ASP A 123 13.68 -2.07 8.85
N PHE A 124 13.52 -2.06 7.53
CA PHE A 124 13.84 -0.89 6.71
C PHE A 124 12.97 0.31 7.08
N ILE A 125 11.64 0.15 7.06
CA ILE A 125 10.75 1.29 7.23
C ILE A 125 10.75 1.83 8.66
N CYS A 126 10.80 0.96 9.66
CA CYS A 126 10.88 1.36 11.06
C CYS A 126 12.22 1.98 11.43
N GLY A 127 13.30 1.62 10.71
CA GLY A 127 14.59 2.26 10.85
C GLY A 127 14.68 3.63 10.15
N LYS A 128 13.88 3.84 9.09
CA LYS A 128 13.87 5.10 8.32
C LYS A 128 12.92 6.15 8.89
N TYR A 129 11.80 5.73 9.47
CA TYR A 129 10.76 6.62 9.99
C TYR A 129 10.39 6.24 11.44
N SER A 130 10.46 7.23 12.32
CA SER A 130 10.13 7.08 13.75
C SER A 130 9.26 8.23 14.22
N TRP A 131 8.16 7.93 14.89
CA TRP A 131 7.33 8.94 15.52
C TRP A 131 8.09 9.73 16.59
N ASP A 132 9.00 9.08 17.32
CA ASP A 132 9.83 9.74 18.35
C ASP A 132 10.70 10.84 17.72
N GLU A 133 11.28 10.55 16.56
CA GLU A 133 12.09 11.50 15.80
C GLU A 133 11.26 12.66 15.27
N VAL A 134 10.07 12.40 14.75
CA VAL A 134 9.11 13.44 14.32
C VAL A 134 8.71 14.34 15.48
N VAL A 135 8.42 13.78 16.64
CA VAL A 135 8.07 14.52 17.85
C VAL A 135 9.25 15.36 18.33
N GLU A 136 10.47 14.82 18.35
CA GLU A 136 11.67 15.54 18.75
C GLU A 136 11.95 16.73 17.84
N GLN A 137 11.94 16.51 16.52
CA GLN A 137 12.14 17.57 15.53
C GLN A 137 11.05 18.65 15.61
N THR A 138 9.80 18.23 15.77
CA THR A 138 8.67 19.16 15.89
C THR A 138 8.81 20.01 17.15
N THR A 139 9.13 19.39 18.29
CA THR A 139 9.32 20.11 19.56
C THR A 139 10.50 21.08 19.52
N ALA A 140 11.55 20.76 18.77
CA ALA A 140 12.71 21.66 18.60
C ALA A 140 12.36 22.97 17.90
N LEU A 141 11.31 22.98 17.04
CA LEU A 141 10.83 24.19 16.37
C LEU A 141 10.14 25.19 17.33
N TYR A 142 9.70 24.74 18.49
CA TYR A 142 9.03 25.57 19.50
C TYR A 142 9.97 26.05 20.62
N ARG A 143 11.25 25.77 20.52
CA ARG A 143 12.30 26.23 21.47
C ARG A 143 13.12 27.34 20.86
#